data_93fc78854029705c59b19881aaeb652a
#
_entry.id   93fc78854029705c59b19881aaeb652a
#
_cell.length_a   1.000
_cell.length_b   1.000
_cell.length_c   1.000
_cell.angle_alpha   90.00
_cell.angle_beta   90.00
_cell.angle_gamma   90.00
#
_symmetry.space_group_name_H-M   'P 1'
#
loop_
_entity.id
_entity.type
_entity.pdbx_description
1 polymer ?
#
loop_
_entity_poly.entity_id
_entity_poly.type
_entity_poly.pdbx_seq_one_letter_code
_entity_poly.pdbx_strand_id
1 'polypeptide(L)'
;MMRSLYSGVAGLKIHQTKMDVIGNNIANVNTVGFKSSSVNFSDTFYQTLSPATGPNATTNTAGTNAKQIGLGGLVASITTNVTENGGTTTTNRALDVAINGESFLVVNVNGEQYFTKSGALNVDPSGNLYCTTNNGIVQGWMADDDGNIIKDIATDLKIMTAKQTSAAPTATTAETILGNIDPNDKNLTPVYGDDGTTIVSGGVPMTFSF
;
A
#
# COMPACT_ATOMS: atom_id res chain seq x y z
N MET A 1 -19.81 -24.04 -46.33
CA MET A 1 -20.75 -23.55 -45.29
C MET A 1 -20.34 -23.96 -43.86
N MET A 2 -19.91 -25.21 -43.62
CA MET A 2 -19.46 -25.64 -42.25
C MET A 2 -18.33 -24.79 -41.67
N ARG A 3 -17.35 -24.38 -42.49
CA ARG A 3 -16.16 -23.60 -42.03
C ARG A 3 -16.56 -22.22 -41.50
N SER A 4 -17.45 -21.51 -42.21
CA SER A 4 -17.93 -20.20 -41.79
C SER A 4 -18.72 -20.28 -40.49
N LEU A 5 -19.45 -21.39 -40.27
CA LEU A 5 -20.16 -21.65 -39.04
C LEU A 5 -19.17 -21.85 -37.88
N TYR A 6 -18.14 -22.67 -38.05
CA TYR A 6 -17.11 -22.88 -37.01
C TYR A 6 -16.34 -21.60 -36.70
N SER A 7 -15.99 -20.80 -37.73
CA SER A 7 -15.33 -19.51 -37.53
C SER A 7 -16.24 -18.53 -36.74
N GLY A 8 -17.55 -18.55 -37.05
CA GLY A 8 -18.53 -17.75 -36.30
C GLY A 8 -18.66 -18.18 -34.84
N VAL A 9 -18.71 -19.51 -34.57
CA VAL A 9 -18.74 -20.05 -33.21
C VAL A 9 -17.46 -19.72 -32.44
N ALA A 10 -16.30 -19.85 -33.09
CA ALA A 10 -15.02 -19.42 -32.48
C ALA A 10 -15.05 -17.93 -32.12
N GLY A 11 -15.52 -17.08 -33.03
CA GLY A 11 -15.67 -15.64 -32.77
C GLY A 11 -16.60 -15.33 -31.59
N LEU A 12 -17.72 -15.99 -31.49
CA LEU A 12 -18.63 -15.83 -30.35
C LEU A 12 -17.98 -16.21 -29.04
N LYS A 13 -17.27 -17.35 -28.99
CA LYS A 13 -16.62 -17.86 -27.80
C LYS A 13 -15.53 -16.90 -27.29
N ILE A 14 -14.68 -16.36 -28.19
CA ILE A 14 -13.63 -15.42 -27.79
C ILE A 14 -14.22 -14.08 -27.30
N HIS A 15 -15.29 -13.60 -27.94
CA HIS A 15 -15.97 -12.39 -27.47
C HIS A 15 -16.71 -12.61 -26.15
N GLN A 16 -17.26 -13.80 -25.89
CA GLN A 16 -17.79 -14.15 -24.57
C GLN A 16 -16.70 -14.04 -23.50
N THR A 17 -15.52 -14.63 -23.72
CA THR A 17 -14.41 -14.51 -22.77
C THR A 17 -14.00 -13.05 -22.55
N LYS A 18 -14.02 -12.23 -23.61
CA LYS A 18 -13.74 -10.78 -23.47
C LYS A 18 -14.79 -10.08 -22.61
N MET A 19 -16.07 -10.42 -22.81
CA MET A 19 -17.17 -9.86 -22.01
C MET A 19 -17.08 -10.27 -20.54
N ASP A 20 -16.65 -11.50 -20.24
CA ASP A 20 -16.44 -11.99 -18.88
C ASP A 20 -15.34 -11.17 -18.16
N VAL A 21 -14.22 -10.90 -18.85
CA VAL A 21 -13.15 -10.06 -18.31
C VAL A 21 -13.59 -8.61 -18.12
N ILE A 22 -14.32 -8.03 -19.08
CA ILE A 22 -14.87 -6.67 -18.95
C ILE A 22 -15.86 -6.62 -17.80
N GLY A 23 -16.74 -7.61 -17.66
CA GLY A 23 -17.70 -7.70 -16.56
C GLY A 23 -17.01 -7.73 -15.20
N ASN A 24 -15.92 -8.51 -15.08
CA ASN A 24 -15.09 -8.52 -13.87
C ASN A 24 -14.44 -7.16 -13.59
N ASN A 25 -13.91 -6.48 -14.61
CA ASN A 25 -13.33 -5.14 -14.45
C ASN A 25 -14.37 -4.13 -13.96
N ILE A 26 -15.59 -4.18 -14.53
CA ILE A 26 -16.68 -3.28 -14.11
C ILE A 26 -17.15 -3.59 -12.70
N ALA A 27 -17.29 -4.87 -12.35
CA ALA A 27 -17.70 -5.28 -11.00
C ALA A 27 -16.72 -4.80 -9.92
N ASN A 28 -15.44 -4.70 -10.25
CA ASN A 28 -14.39 -4.31 -9.34
C ASN A 28 -13.91 -2.86 -9.50
N VAL A 29 -14.66 -2.00 -10.20
CA VAL A 29 -14.25 -0.60 -10.40
C VAL A 29 -14.06 0.18 -9.09
N ASN A 30 -14.83 -0.16 -8.05
CA ASN A 30 -14.74 0.43 -6.72
C ASN A 30 -13.87 -0.37 -5.73
N THR A 31 -13.23 -1.45 -6.18
CA THR A 31 -12.36 -2.27 -5.32
C THR A 31 -10.99 -1.61 -5.22
N VAL A 32 -10.58 -1.23 -4.00
CA VAL A 32 -9.28 -0.57 -3.75
C VAL A 32 -8.13 -1.53 -4.08
N GLY A 33 -7.19 -1.07 -4.90
CA GLY A 33 -6.04 -1.86 -5.33
C GLY A 33 -6.32 -2.89 -6.42
N PHE A 34 -7.54 -2.96 -6.96
CA PHE A 34 -7.87 -3.83 -8.10
C PHE A 34 -7.04 -3.47 -9.33
N LYS A 35 -6.64 -4.49 -10.08
CA LYS A 35 -5.89 -4.35 -11.33
C LYS A 35 -6.71 -4.90 -12.49
N SER A 36 -7.01 -4.02 -13.45
CA SER A 36 -7.79 -4.39 -14.63
C SER A 36 -7.06 -5.41 -15.48
N SER A 37 -7.82 -6.32 -16.09
CA SER A 37 -7.29 -7.28 -17.04
C SER A 37 -7.79 -6.95 -18.45
N SER A 38 -6.94 -7.24 -19.44
CA SER A 38 -7.27 -7.10 -20.85
C SER A 38 -7.08 -8.42 -21.59
N VAL A 39 -7.90 -8.65 -22.62
CA VAL A 39 -7.87 -9.86 -23.44
C VAL A 39 -7.29 -9.53 -24.80
N ASN A 40 -6.25 -10.23 -25.19
CA ASN A 40 -5.63 -10.16 -26.52
C ASN A 40 -6.04 -11.38 -27.34
N PHE A 41 -6.33 -11.15 -28.61
CA PHE A 41 -6.71 -12.18 -29.54
C PHE A 41 -5.58 -12.48 -30.53
N SER A 42 -5.56 -13.70 -31.02
CA SER A 42 -4.77 -14.11 -32.17
C SER A 42 -5.63 -14.80 -33.20
N ASP A 43 -5.22 -14.71 -34.45
CA ASP A 43 -5.82 -15.47 -35.51
C ASP A 43 -5.41 -16.94 -35.44
N THR A 44 -6.23 -17.80 -36.01
CA THR A 44 -5.92 -19.20 -36.24
C THR A 44 -5.27 -19.39 -37.61
N PHE A 45 -5.00 -20.64 -37.96
CA PHE A 45 -4.39 -20.99 -39.24
C PHE A 45 -5.25 -20.55 -40.43
N TYR A 46 -4.54 -20.21 -41.52
CA TYR A 46 -5.15 -19.93 -42.81
C TYR A 46 -5.11 -21.16 -43.69
N GLN A 47 -6.21 -21.42 -44.38
CA GLN A 47 -6.26 -22.44 -45.44
C GLN A 47 -6.04 -21.78 -46.79
N THR A 48 -4.97 -22.20 -47.49
CA THR A 48 -4.72 -21.77 -48.87
C THR A 48 -5.60 -22.46 -49.86
N LEU A 49 -6.45 -21.68 -50.56
CA LEU A 49 -7.32 -22.16 -51.63
C LEU A 49 -6.59 -22.23 -52.96
N SER A 50 -5.72 -21.25 -53.23
CA SER A 50 -4.90 -21.20 -54.42
C SER A 50 -3.53 -20.69 -54.02
N PRO A 51 -2.44 -21.36 -54.46
CA PRO A 51 -1.08 -20.85 -54.22
C PRO A 51 -0.81 -19.60 -55.00
N ALA A 52 0.20 -18.85 -54.58
CA ALA A 52 0.74 -17.71 -55.31
C ALA A 52 1.44 -18.24 -56.58
N THR A 53 1.33 -17.49 -57.70
CA THR A 53 2.04 -17.76 -58.93
C THR A 53 2.92 -16.55 -59.29
N GLY A 54 4.14 -16.81 -59.70
CA GLY A 54 5.04 -15.77 -60.19
C GLY A 54 4.61 -15.24 -61.55
N PRO A 55 5.10 -14.05 -61.93
CA PRO A 55 4.88 -13.54 -63.26
C PRO A 55 5.61 -14.44 -64.31
N ASN A 56 4.96 -14.72 -65.43
CA ASN A 56 5.52 -15.48 -66.50
C ASN A 56 5.69 -14.61 -67.77
N ALA A 57 6.97 -14.31 -68.12
CA ALA A 57 7.30 -13.47 -69.25
C ALA A 57 6.98 -14.12 -70.59
N THR A 58 6.95 -15.47 -70.68
CA THR A 58 6.66 -16.16 -71.92
C THR A 58 5.17 -16.09 -72.31
N THR A 59 4.27 -16.13 -71.32
CA THR A 59 2.81 -16.03 -71.56
C THR A 59 2.26 -14.65 -71.27
N ASN A 60 3.11 -13.67 -70.94
CA ASN A 60 2.74 -12.29 -70.58
C ASN A 60 1.65 -12.23 -69.50
N THR A 61 1.73 -13.15 -68.54
CA THR A 61 0.76 -13.22 -67.41
C THR A 61 1.38 -12.65 -66.15
N ALA A 62 0.64 -11.78 -65.46
CA ALA A 62 1.02 -11.24 -64.15
C ALA A 62 0.97 -12.30 -63.07
N GLY A 63 1.82 -12.15 -62.05
CA GLY A 63 1.80 -12.98 -60.85
C GLY A 63 0.48 -12.78 -60.06
N THR A 64 -0.03 -13.79 -59.44
CA THR A 64 -1.19 -13.72 -58.58
C THR A 64 -0.83 -14.07 -57.14
N ASN A 65 -1.37 -13.32 -56.16
CA ASN A 65 -1.20 -13.60 -54.77
C ASN A 65 -1.97 -14.84 -54.34
N ALA A 66 -1.52 -15.52 -53.28
CA ALA A 66 -2.24 -16.65 -52.69
C ALA A 66 -3.62 -16.22 -52.22
N LYS A 67 -4.63 -17.05 -52.50
CA LYS A 67 -5.98 -16.90 -51.93
C LYS A 67 -6.08 -17.76 -50.67
N GLN A 68 -6.30 -17.14 -49.54
CA GLN A 68 -6.33 -17.81 -48.23
C GLN A 68 -7.64 -17.47 -47.50
N ILE A 69 -8.15 -18.43 -46.73
CA ILE A 69 -9.30 -18.23 -45.83
C ILE A 69 -8.84 -18.53 -44.41
N GLY A 70 -9.07 -17.57 -43.49
CA GLY A 70 -8.87 -17.75 -42.06
C GLY A 70 -9.93 -18.69 -41.44
N LEU A 71 -9.56 -19.46 -40.45
CA LEU A 71 -10.41 -20.44 -39.77
C LEU A 71 -11.04 -19.89 -38.47
N GLY A 72 -10.78 -18.61 -38.11
CA GLY A 72 -11.28 -17.94 -36.94
C GLY A 72 -10.18 -17.36 -36.05
N GLY A 73 -10.49 -17.08 -34.80
CA GLY A 73 -9.55 -16.55 -33.82
C GLY A 73 -9.59 -17.34 -32.51
N LEU A 74 -8.59 -17.12 -31.67
CA LEU A 74 -8.55 -17.62 -30.31
C LEU A 74 -8.08 -16.54 -29.35
N VAL A 75 -8.28 -16.79 -28.05
CA VAL A 75 -7.72 -15.95 -26.99
C VAL A 75 -6.22 -16.26 -26.90
N ALA A 76 -5.37 -15.25 -27.17
CA ALA A 76 -3.93 -15.39 -27.08
C ALA A 76 -3.45 -15.25 -25.64
N SER A 77 -3.91 -14.23 -24.94
CA SER A 77 -3.52 -13.98 -23.53
C SER A 77 -4.58 -13.14 -22.82
N ILE A 78 -4.62 -13.29 -21.51
CA ILE A 78 -5.30 -12.38 -20.59
C ILE A 78 -4.19 -11.77 -19.73
N THR A 79 -3.98 -10.46 -19.91
CA THR A 79 -2.93 -9.72 -19.22
C THR A 79 -3.53 -8.81 -18.17
N THR A 80 -2.97 -8.85 -16.96
CA THR A 80 -3.36 -7.95 -15.86
C THR A 80 -2.40 -6.77 -15.81
N ASN A 81 -2.95 -5.58 -15.70
CA ASN A 81 -2.20 -4.32 -15.71
C ASN A 81 -1.70 -3.99 -14.30
N VAL A 82 -0.56 -4.56 -13.91
CA VAL A 82 -0.06 -4.51 -12.52
C VAL A 82 0.57 -3.16 -12.18
N THR A 83 1.28 -2.54 -13.12
CA THR A 83 2.08 -1.33 -12.90
C THR A 83 1.27 -0.04 -12.93
N GLU A 84 0.22 0.03 -13.74
CA GLU A 84 -0.58 1.24 -13.86
C GLU A 84 -1.30 1.59 -12.55
N ASN A 85 -1.29 2.88 -12.24
CA ASN A 85 -2.04 3.43 -11.13
C ASN A 85 -3.46 3.74 -11.58
N GLY A 86 -4.43 3.35 -10.76
CA GLY A 86 -5.82 3.75 -10.93
C GLY A 86 -6.06 5.20 -10.47
N GLY A 87 -7.28 5.67 -10.61
CA GLY A 87 -7.70 6.95 -10.03
C GLY A 87 -7.61 6.94 -8.50
N THR A 88 -7.21 8.07 -7.93
CA THR A 88 -7.21 8.26 -6.48
C THR A 88 -8.56 8.78 -6.01
N THR A 89 -9.06 8.28 -4.89
CA THR A 89 -10.31 8.72 -4.26
C THR A 89 -10.00 9.29 -2.89
N THR A 90 -10.55 10.47 -2.58
CA THR A 90 -10.39 11.08 -1.25
C THR A 90 -11.33 10.40 -0.26
N THR A 91 -10.78 9.82 0.81
CA THR A 91 -11.54 9.11 1.85
C THR A 91 -11.71 9.92 3.14
N ASN A 92 -10.99 11.04 3.29
CA ASN A 92 -10.92 11.88 4.51
C ASN A 92 -10.46 11.09 5.77
N ARG A 93 -9.76 9.95 5.59
CA ARG A 93 -9.16 9.19 6.68
C ARG A 93 -7.65 9.41 6.69
N ALA A 94 -7.10 9.70 7.88
CA ALA A 94 -5.68 10.03 8.04
C ALA A 94 -4.73 8.85 7.71
N LEU A 95 -5.20 7.62 7.85
CA LEU A 95 -4.40 6.41 7.63
C LEU A 95 -4.47 5.88 6.19
N ASP A 96 -5.41 6.38 5.39
CA ASP A 96 -5.52 5.96 4.01
C ASP A 96 -4.46 6.66 3.15
N VAL A 97 -3.67 5.87 2.45
CA VAL A 97 -2.57 6.35 1.61
C VAL A 97 -2.76 5.92 0.16
N ALA A 98 -2.42 6.80 -0.77
CA ALA A 98 -2.37 6.47 -2.19
C ALA A 98 -0.90 6.41 -2.63
N ILE A 99 -0.51 5.28 -3.23
CA ILE A 99 0.84 5.12 -3.77
C ILE A 99 0.85 5.64 -5.21
N ASN A 100 1.56 6.73 -5.42
CA ASN A 100 1.81 7.26 -6.75
C ASN A 100 3.19 6.79 -7.23
N GLY A 101 3.19 5.92 -8.25
CA GLY A 101 4.41 5.33 -8.80
C GLY A 101 4.33 3.81 -8.93
N GLU A 102 5.46 3.17 -9.18
CA GLU A 102 5.57 1.73 -9.42
C GLU A 102 5.74 0.90 -8.13
N SER A 103 5.86 1.57 -6.98
CA SER A 103 6.08 0.92 -5.69
C SER A 103 4.83 0.18 -5.18
N PHE A 104 5.07 -0.80 -4.31
CA PHE A 104 4.03 -1.60 -3.65
C PHE A 104 4.24 -1.57 -2.14
N LEU A 105 3.16 -1.70 -1.38
CA LEU A 105 3.23 -2.02 0.05
C LEU A 105 3.50 -3.52 0.21
N VAL A 106 4.39 -3.84 1.14
CA VAL A 106 4.63 -5.22 1.56
C VAL A 106 3.72 -5.53 2.73
N VAL A 107 2.95 -6.59 2.62
CA VAL A 107 2.05 -7.05 3.67
C VAL A 107 2.33 -8.52 3.98
N ASN A 108 2.28 -8.87 5.25
CA ASN A 108 2.42 -10.24 5.72
C ASN A 108 1.04 -10.82 6.02
N VAL A 109 0.71 -11.94 5.38
CA VAL A 109 -0.52 -12.69 5.65
C VAL A 109 -0.13 -14.12 5.97
N ASN A 110 -0.40 -14.57 7.18
CA ASN A 110 -0.09 -15.93 7.65
C ASN A 110 1.39 -16.34 7.52
N GLY A 111 2.33 -15.39 7.60
CA GLY A 111 3.76 -15.64 7.49
C GLY A 111 4.32 -15.55 6.06
N GLU A 112 3.47 -15.31 5.06
CA GLU A 112 3.88 -15.09 3.68
C GLU A 112 3.79 -13.61 3.31
N GLN A 113 4.76 -13.13 2.52
CA GLN A 113 4.82 -11.75 2.05
C GLN A 113 4.05 -11.59 0.73
N TYR A 114 3.16 -10.60 0.71
CA TYR A 114 2.42 -10.20 -0.48
C TYR A 114 2.65 -8.73 -0.78
N PHE A 115 2.48 -8.37 -2.05
CA PHE A 115 2.60 -7.00 -2.53
C PHE A 115 1.23 -6.45 -2.90
N THR A 116 0.88 -5.27 -2.38
CA THR A 116 -0.40 -4.63 -2.68
C THR A 116 -0.22 -3.14 -2.96
N LYS A 117 -1.12 -2.57 -3.77
CA LYS A 117 -1.28 -1.11 -3.91
C LYS A 117 -2.48 -0.57 -3.12
N SER A 118 -3.20 -1.45 -2.41
CA SER A 118 -4.29 -1.04 -1.54
C SER A 118 -3.74 -0.28 -0.33
N GLY A 119 -4.01 1.01 -0.28
CA GLY A 119 -3.60 1.88 0.83
C GLY A 119 -4.71 2.12 1.85
N ALA A 120 -5.76 1.31 1.86
CA ALA A 120 -6.78 1.34 2.90
C ALA A 120 -6.24 0.68 4.17
N LEU A 121 -5.66 1.48 5.06
CA LEU A 121 -4.95 1.01 6.24
C LEU A 121 -5.77 1.26 7.51
N ASN A 122 -5.52 0.46 8.53
CA ASN A 122 -6.09 0.64 9.87
C ASN A 122 -5.09 0.14 10.93
N VAL A 123 -5.33 0.47 12.19
CA VAL A 123 -4.48 0.06 13.31
C VAL A 123 -5.25 -0.92 14.19
N ASP A 124 -4.61 -2.03 14.51
CA ASP A 124 -5.10 -3.05 15.43
C ASP A 124 -4.99 -2.55 16.90
N PRO A 125 -5.78 -3.07 17.85
CA PRO A 125 -5.63 -2.80 19.29
C PRO A 125 -4.22 -3.08 19.84
N SER A 126 -3.45 -3.96 19.18
CA SER A 126 -2.04 -4.23 19.49
C SER A 126 -1.07 -3.19 18.92
N GLY A 127 -1.57 -2.19 18.19
CA GLY A 127 -0.80 -1.14 17.56
C GLY A 127 -0.19 -1.48 16.21
N ASN A 128 -0.49 -2.65 15.63
CA ASN A 128 0.03 -3.03 14.31
C ASN A 128 -0.76 -2.33 13.20
N LEU A 129 -0.04 -1.88 12.17
CA LEU A 129 -0.66 -1.35 10.96
C LEU A 129 -1.04 -2.50 10.03
N TYR A 130 -2.31 -2.59 9.66
CA TYR A 130 -2.78 -3.64 8.76
C TYR A 130 -3.60 -3.07 7.59
N CYS A 131 -3.62 -3.80 6.50
CA CYS A 131 -4.43 -3.48 5.32
C CYS A 131 -5.83 -4.08 5.49
N THR A 132 -6.88 -3.24 5.39
CA THR A 132 -8.28 -3.67 5.57
C THR A 132 -8.78 -4.60 4.49
N THR A 133 -8.14 -4.62 3.32
CA THR A 133 -8.58 -5.43 2.18
C THR A 133 -8.28 -6.92 2.36
N ASN A 134 -7.15 -7.26 2.99
CA ASN A 134 -6.68 -8.65 3.14
C ASN A 134 -6.28 -9.01 4.58
N ASN A 135 -6.48 -8.12 5.54
CA ASN A 135 -6.07 -8.24 6.94
C ASN A 135 -4.56 -8.53 7.12
N GLY A 136 -3.75 -8.23 6.12
CA GLY A 136 -2.30 -8.39 6.18
C GLY A 136 -1.64 -7.27 6.96
N ILE A 137 -0.68 -7.62 7.84
CA ILE A 137 0.11 -6.64 8.59
C ILE A 137 1.12 -6.01 7.63
N VAL A 138 1.18 -4.68 7.61
CA VAL A 138 2.12 -3.95 6.75
C VAL A 138 3.53 -4.10 7.31
N GLN A 139 4.47 -4.43 6.42
CA GLN A 139 5.88 -4.56 6.77
C GLN A 139 6.69 -3.36 6.28
N GLY A 140 7.70 -2.99 7.05
CA GLY A 140 8.59 -1.88 6.72
C GLY A 140 9.71 -1.73 7.74
N TRP A 141 10.41 -0.61 7.65
CA TRP A 141 11.48 -0.26 8.59
C TRP A 141 10.99 0.77 9.58
N MET A 142 11.24 0.52 10.84
CA MET A 142 10.96 1.48 11.90
C MET A 142 12.19 2.32 12.19
N ALA A 143 11.98 3.52 12.71
CA ALA A 143 13.06 4.35 13.26
C ALA A 143 13.40 3.87 14.66
N ASP A 144 14.69 3.97 15.01
CA ASP A 144 15.19 3.78 16.37
C ASP A 144 14.82 4.98 17.28
N ASP A 145 15.09 4.87 18.59
CA ASP A 145 14.83 5.92 19.57
C ASP A 145 15.55 7.26 19.22
N ASP A 146 16.63 7.21 18.44
CA ASP A 146 17.38 8.36 17.91
C ASP A 146 16.84 8.93 16.59
N GLY A 147 15.76 8.35 16.05
CA GLY A 147 15.15 8.78 14.80
C GLY A 147 15.82 8.26 13.52
N ASN A 148 16.83 7.38 13.63
CA ASN A 148 17.50 6.79 12.48
C ASN A 148 16.72 5.58 11.96
N ILE A 149 16.47 5.51 10.65
CA ILE A 149 15.81 4.37 10.00
C ILE A 149 16.84 3.27 9.77
N ILE A 150 16.71 2.16 10.49
CA ILE A 150 17.55 0.97 10.31
C ILE A 150 16.98 0.16 9.15
N LYS A 151 17.68 0.16 8.02
CA LYS A 151 17.32 -0.61 6.81
C LYS A 151 17.88 -2.04 6.93
N ASP A 152 17.26 -2.82 7.77
CA ASP A 152 17.51 -4.25 7.92
C ASP A 152 16.31 -5.04 7.32
N ILE A 153 16.04 -6.24 7.82
CA ILE A 153 14.89 -7.04 7.41
C ILE A 153 13.60 -6.29 7.73
N ALA A 154 12.69 -6.20 6.75
CA ALA A 154 11.40 -5.57 6.95
C ALA A 154 10.62 -6.33 8.04
N THR A 155 10.20 -5.61 9.07
CA THR A 155 9.43 -6.12 10.20
C THR A 155 8.03 -5.57 10.19
N ASP A 156 7.14 -6.15 10.99
CA ASP A 156 5.76 -5.69 11.12
C ASP A 156 5.73 -4.27 11.71
N LEU A 157 5.06 -3.34 11.02
CA LEU A 157 4.99 -1.95 11.44
C LEU A 157 4.02 -1.77 12.60
N LYS A 158 4.54 -1.31 13.74
CA LYS A 158 3.77 -0.92 14.92
C LYS A 158 3.76 0.60 15.05
N ILE A 159 2.60 1.21 14.82
CA ILE A 159 2.43 2.67 14.91
C ILE A 159 2.13 3.11 16.35
N MET A 160 1.37 2.29 17.10
CA MET A 160 1.06 2.56 18.50
C MET A 160 1.83 1.59 19.39
N THR A 161 2.99 2.02 19.86
CA THR A 161 3.71 1.31 20.93
C THR A 161 3.35 1.89 22.29
N ALA A 162 3.51 1.11 23.36
CA ALA A 162 3.28 1.57 24.73
C ALA A 162 4.08 2.84 25.07
N LYS A 163 5.26 3.02 24.45
CA LYS A 163 6.09 4.22 24.59
C LYS A 163 5.45 5.49 24.00
N GLN A 164 4.56 5.36 23.00
CA GLN A 164 3.90 6.49 22.34
C GLN A 164 2.54 6.83 22.98
N THR A 165 1.92 5.86 23.63
CA THR A 165 0.62 6.04 24.31
C THR A 165 0.76 6.46 25.77
N SER A 166 1.89 6.22 26.42
CA SER A 166 2.14 6.62 27.80
C SER A 166 3.53 7.23 27.94
N ALA A 167 3.61 8.46 28.44
CA ALA A 167 4.87 9.01 28.92
C ALA A 167 5.24 8.29 30.22
N ALA A 168 6.49 7.83 30.32
CA ALA A 168 6.97 7.29 31.59
C ALA A 168 6.88 8.41 32.66
N PRO A 169 6.36 8.12 33.84
CA PRO A 169 6.33 9.11 34.91
C PRO A 169 7.77 9.51 35.25
N THR A 170 8.07 10.78 35.10
CA THR A 170 9.31 11.35 35.62
C THR A 170 9.17 11.53 37.11
N ALA A 171 10.07 10.93 37.89
CA ALA A 171 10.08 11.18 39.32
C ALA A 171 10.27 12.67 39.57
N THR A 172 9.31 13.26 40.29
CA THR A 172 9.47 14.63 40.73
C THR A 172 10.64 14.68 41.71
N THR A 173 11.70 15.34 41.32
CA THR A 173 12.77 15.68 42.26
C THR A 173 12.18 16.59 43.32
N ALA A 174 12.39 16.29 44.59
CA ALA A 174 11.88 17.04 45.70
C ALA A 174 12.18 18.52 45.50
N GLU A 175 11.17 19.33 45.35
CA GLU A 175 11.31 20.78 45.31
C GLU A 175 11.14 21.29 46.74
N THR A 176 12.17 21.94 47.27
CA THR A 176 12.11 22.54 48.59
C THR A 176 11.46 23.90 48.47
N ILE A 177 10.20 24.00 48.86
CA ILE A 177 9.52 25.31 48.95
C ILE A 177 9.91 25.97 50.24
N LEU A 178 10.80 26.94 50.13
CA LEU A 178 11.15 27.83 51.25
C LEU A 178 10.23 29.06 51.22
N GLY A 179 9.37 29.16 52.19
CA GLY A 179 8.48 30.29 52.24
C GLY A 179 7.65 30.26 53.53
N ASN A 180 7.39 31.45 54.07
CA ASN A 180 6.51 31.63 55.21
C ASN A 180 5.10 31.94 54.77
N ILE A 181 4.14 31.17 55.23
CA ILE A 181 2.69 31.43 55.00
C ILE A 181 2.20 32.59 55.88
N ASP A 182 2.84 32.81 57.05
CA ASP A 182 2.57 33.93 57.94
C ASP A 182 3.74 34.94 57.92
N PRO A 183 3.54 36.11 57.27
CA PRO A 183 4.59 37.12 57.17
C PRO A 183 4.96 37.75 58.53
N ASN A 184 4.15 37.51 59.58
CA ASN A 184 4.40 38.04 60.93
C ASN A 184 5.14 37.07 61.84
N ASP A 185 5.35 35.82 61.42
CA ASP A 185 6.10 34.81 62.20
C ASP A 185 7.60 34.95 62.00
N LYS A 186 8.23 35.61 62.94
CA LYS A 186 9.69 35.88 62.93
C LYS A 186 10.56 34.60 63.00
N ASN A 187 9.99 33.46 63.42
CA ASN A 187 10.71 32.21 63.54
C ASN A 187 10.76 31.41 62.22
N LEU A 188 9.93 31.81 61.25
CA LEU A 188 9.83 31.15 59.97
C LEU A 188 10.56 31.86 58.81
N THR A 189 11.10 33.08 59.05
CA THR A 189 11.90 33.77 58.07
C THR A 189 13.32 33.18 58.07
N PRO A 190 13.78 32.56 56.96
CA PRO A 190 15.14 32.02 56.91
C PRO A 190 16.16 33.16 56.93
N VAL A 191 17.13 33.03 57.77
CA VAL A 191 18.34 33.88 57.76
C VAL A 191 19.40 33.12 56.98
N TYR A 192 19.82 33.65 55.86
CA TYR A 192 20.85 33.09 55.02
C TYR A 192 22.24 33.46 55.53
N GLY A 193 23.20 32.55 55.44
CA GLY A 193 24.62 32.86 55.69
C GLY A 193 25.22 33.77 54.63
N ASP A 194 26.46 34.15 54.81
CA ASP A 194 27.21 35.05 53.89
C ASP A 194 27.34 34.48 52.48
N ASP A 195 27.10 33.17 52.30
CA ASP A 195 27.09 32.50 51.01
C ASP A 195 25.77 32.63 50.26
N GLY A 196 24.72 33.19 50.87
CA GLY A 196 23.40 33.40 50.27
C GLY A 196 22.57 32.13 50.02
N THR A 197 23.10 30.96 50.39
CA THR A 197 22.47 29.65 50.09
C THR A 197 22.20 28.80 51.30
N THR A 198 23.00 28.94 52.36
CA THR A 198 22.80 28.19 53.61
C THR A 198 21.93 28.92 54.60
N ILE A 199 20.90 28.24 55.11
CA ILE A 199 19.98 28.77 56.14
C ILE A 199 20.67 28.61 57.49
N VAL A 200 21.02 29.73 58.16
CA VAL A 200 21.68 29.71 59.46
C VAL A 200 20.69 29.64 60.61
N SER A 201 19.54 30.27 60.48
CA SER A 201 18.46 30.18 61.47
C SER A 201 17.12 30.56 60.87
N GLY A 202 16.02 30.07 61.47
CA GLY A 202 14.66 30.26 60.94
C GLY A 202 14.37 29.45 59.69
N GLY A 203 13.13 29.36 59.30
CA GLY A 203 12.68 28.62 58.16
C GLY A 203 12.75 27.08 58.32
N VAL A 204 11.63 26.45 58.47
CA VAL A 204 11.51 25.00 58.45
C VAL A 204 11.22 24.56 56.99
N PRO A 205 12.08 23.79 56.36
CA PRO A 205 11.82 23.28 55.03
C PRO A 205 10.62 22.34 55.07
N MET A 206 9.56 22.68 54.30
CA MET A 206 8.50 21.72 54.05
C MET A 206 8.88 20.79 52.91
N THR A 207 9.08 19.53 53.23
CA THR A 207 9.27 18.48 52.23
C THR A 207 7.96 17.81 51.96
N PHE A 208 7.47 17.93 50.73
CA PHE A 208 6.37 17.11 50.22
C PHE A 208 6.98 15.89 49.51
N SER A 209 6.65 14.67 49.98
CA SER A 209 6.89 13.44 49.25
C SER A 209 5.61 13.01 48.59
N PHE A 210 5.66 12.86 47.28
CA PHE A 210 4.55 12.34 46.48
C PHE A 210 4.75 10.87 46.20
#